data_ede784fc019dccad4cae20f3e4d865e6
#
_entry.id   ede784fc019dccad4cae20f3e4d865e6
#
_cell.length_a   1.000
_cell.length_b   1.000
_cell.length_c   1.000
_cell.angle_alpha   90.00
_cell.angle_beta   90.00
_cell.angle_gamma   90.00
#
_symmetry.space_group_name_H-M   'P 1'
#
loop_
_entity.id
_entity.type
_entity.pdbx_description
1 polymer ?
#
loop_
_entity_poly.entity_id
_entity_poly.type
_entity_poly.pdbx_seq_one_letter_code
_entity_poly.pdbx_strand_id
1 'polypeptide(L)'
;MMNYKYLIGLLFALLFFACDDLTDKENNREEGGGGNGTVTETGTAGIYVLSEGLFNLNNSTLAYHSFKSGKTNIDYFRSLNRRGLGDTANDMAIYGNKLYIVVNVSSQIEVIDLTSGLSLKRIPMLGEDGSSRQPRYIAFHKDKAYVCSYDGTVARIDTASMTVPM
;
A
#
# COMPACT_ATOMS: atom_id res chain seq x y z
N MET A 1 46.79 -33.88 -23.36
CA MET A 1 45.33 -33.92 -23.24
C MET A 1 44.95 -33.62 -21.79
N MET A 2 44.46 -32.45 -21.53
CA MET A 2 44.07 -32.04 -20.18
C MET A 2 42.69 -32.59 -19.85
N ASN A 3 42.56 -33.38 -18.77
CA ASN A 3 41.34 -34.08 -18.40
C ASN A 3 40.22 -33.06 -18.04
N TYR A 4 39.19 -32.95 -18.87
CA TYR A 4 38.10 -31.97 -18.73
C TYR A 4 37.29 -32.17 -17.44
N LYS A 5 37.42 -33.28 -16.75
CA LYS A 5 36.81 -33.54 -15.44
C LYS A 5 37.28 -32.57 -14.36
N TYR A 6 38.51 -32.08 -14.46
CA TYR A 6 39.06 -31.08 -13.50
C TYR A 6 38.62 -29.67 -13.83
N LEU A 7 38.30 -29.40 -15.12
CA LEU A 7 37.83 -28.09 -15.56
C LEU A 7 36.39 -27.79 -15.06
N ILE A 8 35.53 -28.83 -15.03
CA ILE A 8 34.16 -28.71 -14.52
C ILE A 8 34.16 -28.51 -13.00
N GLY A 9 35.06 -29.17 -12.28
CA GLY A 9 35.23 -28.98 -10.83
C GLY A 9 35.69 -27.57 -10.44
N LEU A 10 36.56 -26.97 -11.25
CA LEU A 10 37.06 -25.61 -11.02
C LEU A 10 36.01 -24.54 -11.32
N LEU A 11 35.13 -24.79 -12.30
CA LEU A 11 34.03 -23.87 -12.65
C LEU A 11 32.93 -23.86 -11.60
N PHE A 12 32.72 -24.99 -10.88
CA PHE A 12 31.71 -25.07 -9.82
C PHE A 12 32.19 -24.44 -8.49
N ALA A 13 33.50 -24.36 -8.28
CA ALA A 13 34.08 -23.74 -7.07
C ALA A 13 34.04 -22.20 -7.09
N LEU A 14 33.84 -21.58 -8.26
CA LEU A 14 33.77 -20.10 -8.40
C LEU A 14 32.39 -19.52 -8.21
N LEU A 15 31.35 -20.34 -8.00
CA LEU A 15 29.96 -19.87 -7.83
C LEU A 15 29.54 -19.66 -6.35
N PHE A 16 30.42 -19.92 -5.38
CA PHE A 16 30.13 -19.79 -3.96
C PHE A 16 30.70 -18.55 -3.26
N PHE A 17 31.27 -17.59 -4.00
CA PHE A 17 31.80 -16.35 -3.43
C PHE A 17 31.05 -15.10 -3.89
N ALA A 18 29.71 -15.13 -3.86
CA ALA A 18 28.90 -13.96 -4.08
C ALA A 18 27.78 -13.88 -3.05
N CYS A 19 28.14 -13.92 -1.76
CA CYS A 19 27.34 -13.35 -0.70
C CYS A 19 28.30 -12.43 0.07
N ASP A 20 28.41 -11.20 -0.40
CA ASP A 20 29.10 -10.17 0.36
C ASP A 20 28.15 -9.65 1.42
N ASP A 21 28.67 -9.72 2.62
CA ASP A 21 28.12 -9.28 3.90
C ASP A 21 27.69 -7.79 3.78
N LEU A 22 26.39 -7.55 3.72
CA LEU A 22 25.85 -6.22 3.98
C LEU A 22 25.93 -6.00 5.50
N THR A 23 27.11 -5.61 5.97
CA THR A 23 27.27 -5.06 7.30
C THR A 23 26.41 -3.81 7.40
N ASP A 24 25.37 -3.90 8.19
CA ASP A 24 24.60 -2.78 8.71
C ASP A 24 25.56 -1.74 9.31
N LYS A 25 25.77 -0.64 8.59
CA LYS A 25 26.35 0.54 9.21
C LYS A 25 25.25 1.14 10.08
N GLU A 26 25.31 0.81 11.36
CA GLU A 26 24.67 1.62 12.41
C GLU A 26 25.08 3.08 12.21
N ASN A 27 24.17 3.90 11.73
CA ASN A 27 24.30 5.33 11.82
C ASN A 27 24.15 5.73 13.28
N ASN A 28 25.26 5.83 13.99
CA ASN A 28 25.36 6.59 15.23
C ASN A 28 24.94 8.03 14.95
N ARG A 29 23.68 8.32 15.21
CA ARG A 29 23.19 9.70 15.32
C ARG A 29 23.50 10.15 16.73
N GLU A 30 24.46 11.05 16.87
CA GLU A 30 24.84 11.68 18.13
C GLU A 30 23.61 12.29 18.81
N GLU A 31 23.41 11.88 20.06
CA GLU A 31 22.47 12.50 20.99
C GLU A 31 22.97 13.91 21.34
N GLY A 32 22.30 14.91 20.84
CA GLY A 32 22.47 16.32 21.22
C GLY A 32 21.29 16.82 22.03
N GLY A 33 21.50 16.96 23.34
CA GLY A 33 20.86 18.02 24.11
C GLY A 33 19.50 17.72 24.74
N GLY A 34 19.52 17.61 26.06
CA GLY A 34 18.44 17.40 26.99
C GLY A 34 17.19 18.27 26.80
N GLY A 35 16.08 17.60 26.76
CA GLY A 35 14.75 18.11 27.00
C GLY A 35 13.96 17.00 27.64
N ASN A 36 13.62 17.13 28.91
CA ASN A 36 12.75 16.24 29.66
C ASN A 36 11.31 16.39 29.11
N GLY A 37 11.08 15.96 27.90
CA GLY A 37 9.76 15.81 27.31
C GLY A 37 9.38 14.33 27.41
N THR A 38 8.36 14.03 28.19
CA THR A 38 7.69 12.73 28.16
C THR A 38 7.25 12.47 26.71
N VAL A 39 8.01 11.68 25.99
CA VAL A 39 7.57 11.18 24.69
C VAL A 39 6.41 10.24 24.98
N THR A 40 5.21 10.76 24.85
CA THR A 40 4.03 9.91 24.78
C THR A 40 4.18 9.15 23.48
N GLU A 41 4.66 7.90 23.54
CA GLU A 41 4.55 6.98 22.42
C GLU A 41 3.05 6.86 22.12
N THR A 42 2.58 7.63 21.16
CA THR A 42 1.28 7.38 20.54
C THR A 42 1.43 6.09 19.74
N GLY A 43 1.31 4.96 20.45
CA GLY A 43 1.46 3.64 19.88
C GLY A 43 0.51 3.49 18.68
N THR A 44 1.01 2.87 17.63
CA THR A 44 0.20 2.48 16.47
C THR A 44 -1.01 1.66 16.93
N ALA A 45 -2.22 2.10 16.60
CA ALA A 45 -3.46 1.47 17.07
C ALA A 45 -3.68 0.07 16.47
N GLY A 46 -3.11 -0.20 15.27
CA GLY A 46 -3.25 -1.46 14.57
C GLY A 46 -2.63 -1.43 13.18
N ILE A 47 -2.87 -2.50 12.43
CA ILE A 47 -2.37 -2.68 11.06
C ILE A 47 -3.56 -2.94 10.14
N TYR A 48 -3.59 -2.25 9.00
CA TYR A 48 -4.41 -2.59 7.85
C TYR A 48 -3.62 -3.50 6.90
N VAL A 49 -4.27 -4.54 6.40
CA VAL A 49 -3.70 -5.45 5.39
C VAL A 49 -4.67 -5.51 4.23
N LEU A 50 -4.20 -5.08 3.06
CA LEU A 50 -4.94 -5.11 1.82
C LEU A 50 -4.60 -6.40 1.06
N SER A 51 -5.63 -7.17 0.69
CA SER A 51 -5.51 -8.32 -0.20
C SER A 51 -6.13 -7.99 -1.54
N GLU A 52 -5.32 -8.06 -2.60
CA GLU A 52 -5.72 -7.73 -3.96
C GLU A 52 -6.87 -8.63 -4.46
N GLY A 53 -6.85 -9.90 -4.02
CA GLY A 53 -7.78 -10.90 -4.52
C GLY A 53 -7.34 -11.48 -5.86
N LEU A 54 -8.25 -12.16 -6.53
CA LEU A 54 -8.04 -12.74 -7.85
C LEU A 54 -8.71 -11.85 -8.90
N PHE A 55 -8.01 -11.66 -10.03
CA PHE A 55 -8.47 -10.85 -11.15
C PHE A 55 -9.86 -11.31 -11.65
N ASN A 56 -10.77 -10.38 -11.84
CA ASN A 56 -12.17 -10.58 -12.26
C ASN A 56 -13.04 -11.40 -11.28
N LEU A 57 -12.62 -11.59 -10.02
CA LEU A 57 -13.44 -12.27 -9.03
C LEU A 57 -14.11 -11.33 -8.02
N ASN A 58 -13.83 -10.03 -8.07
CA ASN A 58 -14.43 -9.01 -7.20
C ASN A 58 -14.32 -9.36 -5.70
N ASN A 59 -13.17 -9.91 -5.31
CA ASN A 59 -12.94 -10.49 -3.98
C ASN A 59 -11.76 -9.86 -3.21
N SER A 60 -11.41 -8.63 -3.53
CA SER A 60 -10.45 -7.87 -2.71
C SER A 60 -10.97 -7.68 -1.30
N THR A 61 -10.08 -7.78 -0.31
CA THR A 61 -10.42 -7.60 1.09
C THR A 61 -9.47 -6.63 1.79
N LEU A 62 -9.99 -5.91 2.77
CA LEU A 62 -9.21 -5.14 3.73
C LEU A 62 -9.37 -5.78 5.09
N ALA A 63 -8.28 -6.30 5.66
CA ALA A 63 -8.22 -6.77 7.04
C ALA A 63 -7.73 -5.66 7.98
N TYR A 64 -8.08 -5.76 9.26
CA TYR A 64 -7.57 -4.90 10.32
C TYR A 64 -7.22 -5.72 11.55
N HIS A 65 -6.00 -5.56 12.05
CA HIS A 65 -5.55 -6.10 13.32
C HIS A 65 -5.38 -4.98 14.35
N SER A 66 -6.08 -5.08 15.47
CA SER A 66 -5.99 -4.11 16.58
C SER A 66 -4.94 -4.56 17.59
N PHE A 67 -3.91 -3.77 17.81
CA PHE A 67 -2.91 -4.05 18.85
C PHE A 67 -3.48 -3.95 20.26
N LYS A 68 -4.45 -3.07 20.48
CA LYS A 68 -5.10 -2.91 21.78
C LYS A 68 -5.87 -4.16 22.22
N SER A 69 -6.60 -4.79 21.31
CA SER A 69 -7.44 -5.95 21.64
C SER A 69 -6.84 -7.29 21.24
N GLY A 70 -5.76 -7.31 20.45
CA GLY A 70 -5.16 -8.51 19.85
C GLY A 70 -6.05 -9.22 18.85
N LYS A 71 -7.16 -8.60 18.42
CA LYS A 71 -8.14 -9.20 17.50
C LYS A 71 -7.90 -8.78 16.06
N THR A 72 -8.12 -9.73 15.15
CA THR A 72 -8.08 -9.51 13.70
C THR A 72 -9.47 -9.66 13.10
N ASN A 73 -9.88 -8.69 12.28
CA ASN A 73 -11.03 -8.81 11.40
C ASN A 73 -10.50 -8.95 9.96
N ILE A 74 -10.67 -10.13 9.36
CA ILE A 74 -10.09 -10.48 8.05
C ILE A 74 -10.86 -9.85 6.87
N ASP A 75 -12.10 -9.45 7.07
CA ASP A 75 -12.90 -8.73 6.06
C ASP A 75 -13.51 -7.47 6.72
N TYR A 76 -12.62 -6.64 7.25
CA TYR A 76 -12.94 -5.43 8.00
C TYR A 76 -13.83 -4.48 7.20
N PHE A 77 -13.48 -4.24 5.93
CA PHE A 77 -14.26 -3.33 5.09
C PHE A 77 -15.71 -3.81 4.92
N ARG A 78 -15.91 -5.07 4.55
CA ARG A 78 -17.25 -5.62 4.31
C ARG A 78 -18.10 -5.68 5.59
N SER A 79 -17.47 -6.01 6.71
CA SER A 79 -18.17 -6.11 8.00
C SER A 79 -18.82 -4.79 8.42
N LEU A 80 -18.20 -3.66 8.09
CA LEU A 80 -18.67 -2.32 8.42
C LEU A 80 -19.56 -1.70 7.31
N ASN A 81 -19.18 -1.91 6.06
CA ASN A 81 -19.80 -1.22 4.93
C ASN A 81 -20.85 -2.05 4.19
N ARG A 82 -21.04 -3.33 4.57
CA ARG A 82 -22.05 -4.29 4.03
C ARG A 82 -21.96 -4.48 2.51
N ARG A 83 -20.79 -4.27 1.94
CA ARG A 83 -20.48 -4.47 0.53
C ARG A 83 -19.00 -4.85 0.35
N GLY A 84 -18.67 -5.47 -0.77
CA GLY A 84 -17.28 -5.76 -1.15
C GLY A 84 -16.49 -4.49 -1.43
N LEU A 85 -15.16 -4.58 -1.31
CA LEU A 85 -14.23 -3.51 -1.64
C LEU A 85 -14.16 -3.29 -3.16
N GLY A 86 -14.19 -4.36 -3.91
CA GLY A 86 -14.09 -4.35 -5.36
C GLY A 86 -13.14 -5.43 -5.88
N ASP A 87 -12.72 -5.24 -7.12
CA ASP A 87 -11.83 -6.14 -7.84
C ASP A 87 -10.44 -5.54 -7.97
N THR A 88 -9.43 -6.32 -7.57
CA THR A 88 -8.01 -6.01 -7.72
C THR A 88 -7.62 -4.71 -6.99
N ALA A 89 -7.80 -4.68 -5.66
CA ALA A 89 -7.34 -3.58 -4.82
C ALA A 89 -5.84 -3.72 -4.55
N ASN A 90 -5.01 -2.87 -5.16
CA ASN A 90 -3.58 -3.08 -5.29
C ASN A 90 -2.69 -2.06 -4.57
N ASP A 91 -3.24 -0.96 -4.09
CA ASP A 91 -2.49 0.04 -3.33
C ASP A 91 -3.36 0.69 -2.28
N MET A 92 -2.75 1.13 -1.17
CA MET A 92 -3.44 1.91 -0.15
C MET A 92 -2.47 2.85 0.56
N ALA A 93 -2.99 4.02 0.95
CA ALA A 93 -2.20 4.97 1.72
C ALA A 93 -3.07 5.76 2.70
N ILE A 94 -2.52 6.04 3.87
CA ILE A 94 -3.14 6.90 4.88
C ILE A 94 -2.75 8.36 4.61
N TYR A 95 -3.74 9.23 4.58
CA TYR A 95 -3.53 10.67 4.51
C TYR A 95 -4.52 11.41 5.42
N GLY A 96 -4.00 12.11 6.43
CA GLY A 96 -4.81 12.69 7.50
C GLY A 96 -5.56 11.61 8.29
N ASN A 97 -6.86 11.76 8.42
CA ASN A 97 -7.75 10.78 9.07
C ASN A 97 -8.44 9.82 8.09
N LYS A 98 -7.92 9.68 6.89
CA LYS A 98 -8.50 8.88 5.82
C LYS A 98 -7.54 7.80 5.32
N LEU A 99 -8.06 6.63 4.98
CA LEU A 99 -7.37 5.61 4.21
C LEU A 99 -7.93 5.61 2.79
N TYR A 100 -7.06 5.81 1.82
CA TYR A 100 -7.36 5.75 0.39
C TYR A 100 -6.93 4.40 -0.14
N ILE A 101 -7.82 3.70 -0.84
CA ILE A 101 -7.58 2.37 -1.39
C ILE A 101 -7.79 2.43 -2.90
N VAL A 102 -6.77 2.05 -3.64
CA VAL A 102 -6.81 1.98 -5.10
C VAL A 102 -7.36 0.64 -5.53
N VAL A 103 -8.50 0.64 -6.23
CA VAL A 103 -9.19 -0.58 -6.70
C VAL A 103 -9.16 -0.60 -8.22
N ASN A 104 -8.18 -1.34 -8.76
CA ASN A 104 -7.76 -1.27 -10.15
C ASN A 104 -8.87 -1.66 -11.15
N VAL A 105 -9.29 -2.92 -11.17
CA VAL A 105 -10.27 -3.43 -12.14
C VAL A 105 -11.64 -2.79 -11.93
N SER A 106 -12.01 -2.49 -10.69
CA SER A 106 -13.24 -1.72 -10.39
C SER A 106 -13.12 -0.23 -10.77
N SER A 107 -11.96 0.22 -11.22
CA SER A 107 -11.67 1.60 -11.65
C SER A 107 -12.17 2.67 -10.68
N GLN A 108 -11.74 2.58 -9.43
CA GLN A 108 -12.15 3.49 -8.37
C GLN A 108 -11.09 3.68 -7.29
N ILE A 109 -11.22 4.78 -6.56
CA ILE A 109 -10.56 4.97 -5.27
C ILE A 109 -11.63 4.89 -4.18
N GLU A 110 -11.49 3.96 -3.25
CA GLU A 110 -12.30 3.90 -2.05
C GLU A 110 -11.64 4.74 -0.95
N VAL A 111 -12.40 5.61 -0.30
CA VAL A 111 -11.90 6.44 0.82
C VAL A 111 -12.68 6.09 2.06
N ILE A 112 -11.99 5.68 3.12
CA ILE A 112 -12.59 5.34 4.41
C ILE A 112 -12.06 6.23 5.53
N ASP A 113 -12.89 6.48 6.52
CA ASP A 113 -12.50 7.16 7.76
C ASP A 113 -11.72 6.19 8.66
N LEU A 114 -10.53 6.61 9.13
CA LEU A 114 -9.66 5.76 9.95
C LEU A 114 -10.24 5.40 11.31
N THR A 115 -11.10 6.25 11.87
CA THR A 115 -11.67 6.06 13.22
C THR A 115 -12.81 5.04 13.20
N SER A 116 -13.71 5.19 12.24
CA SER A 116 -14.92 4.36 12.14
C SER A 116 -14.79 3.17 11.19
N GLY A 117 -13.87 3.22 10.23
CA GLY A 117 -13.76 2.25 9.14
C GLY A 117 -14.86 2.38 8.08
N LEU A 118 -15.72 3.39 8.20
CA LEU A 118 -16.83 3.60 7.28
C LEU A 118 -16.36 4.28 5.99
N SER A 119 -16.94 3.88 4.88
CA SER A 119 -16.75 4.50 3.57
C SER A 119 -17.25 5.95 3.59
N LEU A 120 -16.35 6.88 3.29
CA LEU A 120 -16.67 8.29 3.11
C LEU A 120 -17.05 8.58 1.65
N LYS A 121 -16.30 7.99 0.73
CA LYS A 121 -16.47 8.26 -0.70
C LYS A 121 -15.92 7.11 -1.55
N ARG A 122 -16.60 6.84 -2.65
CA ARG A 122 -16.09 6.07 -3.78
C ARG A 122 -15.90 7.04 -4.95
N ILE A 123 -14.67 7.21 -5.39
CA ILE A 123 -14.30 8.13 -6.47
C ILE A 123 -14.09 7.29 -7.73
N PRO A 124 -14.97 7.39 -8.74
CA PRO A 124 -14.78 6.68 -9.99
C PRO A 124 -13.55 7.23 -10.74
N MET A 125 -12.77 6.32 -11.31
CA MET A 125 -11.59 6.62 -12.12
C MET A 125 -11.91 6.25 -13.57
N LEU A 126 -12.72 7.09 -14.22
CA LEU A 126 -13.19 6.88 -15.59
C LEU A 126 -12.64 7.96 -16.51
N GLY A 127 -12.44 7.61 -17.79
CA GLY A 127 -12.20 8.56 -18.87
C GLY A 127 -13.44 9.40 -19.19
N GLU A 128 -13.28 10.42 -20.02
CA GLU A 128 -14.41 11.27 -20.47
C GLU A 128 -15.45 10.47 -21.26
N ASP A 129 -15.00 9.43 -21.94
CA ASP A 129 -15.83 8.47 -22.68
C ASP A 129 -16.46 7.38 -21.80
N GLY A 130 -16.23 7.41 -20.48
CA GLY A 130 -16.67 6.40 -19.53
C GLY A 130 -15.79 5.14 -19.48
N SER A 131 -14.69 5.09 -20.21
CA SER A 131 -13.75 3.96 -20.17
C SER A 131 -13.07 3.84 -18.81
N SER A 132 -12.75 2.61 -18.41
CA SER A 132 -12.01 2.32 -17.18
C SER A 132 -10.56 2.78 -17.31
N ARG A 133 -10.06 3.61 -16.38
CA ARG A 133 -8.66 4.03 -16.34
C ARG A 133 -7.74 3.03 -15.65
N GLN A 134 -8.28 2.11 -14.88
CA GLN A 134 -7.53 1.11 -14.11
C GLN A 134 -6.40 1.73 -13.25
N PRO A 135 -6.75 2.47 -12.17
CA PRO A 135 -5.78 3.14 -11.30
C PRO A 135 -4.82 2.15 -10.65
N ARG A 136 -3.55 2.54 -10.41
CA ARG A 136 -2.50 1.65 -9.91
C ARG A 136 -1.90 2.07 -8.58
N TYR A 137 -1.43 3.31 -8.47
CA TYR A 137 -0.74 3.81 -7.30
C TYR A 137 -1.21 5.19 -6.95
N ILE A 138 -1.18 5.50 -5.65
CA ILE A 138 -1.57 6.80 -5.11
C ILE A 138 -0.42 7.42 -4.32
N ALA A 139 -0.20 8.71 -4.52
CA ALA A 139 0.76 9.52 -3.75
C ALA A 139 0.11 10.84 -3.34
N PHE A 140 0.65 11.47 -2.29
CA PHE A 140 0.07 12.70 -1.75
C PHE A 140 1.09 13.84 -1.76
N HIS A 141 0.61 15.02 -2.06
CA HIS A 141 1.35 16.26 -1.86
C HIS A 141 0.39 17.37 -1.45
N LYS A 142 0.63 17.98 -0.28
CA LYS A 142 -0.26 18.97 0.33
C LYS A 142 -1.70 18.42 0.40
N ASP A 143 -2.68 19.18 -0.10
CA ASP A 143 -4.11 18.86 -0.11
C ASP A 143 -4.56 18.03 -1.33
N LYS A 144 -3.64 17.43 -2.06
CA LYS A 144 -3.93 16.66 -3.29
C LYS A 144 -3.39 15.24 -3.21
N ALA A 145 -4.18 14.32 -3.74
CA ALA A 145 -3.73 12.98 -4.11
C ALA A 145 -3.52 12.89 -5.63
N TYR A 146 -2.50 12.15 -6.02
CA TYR A 146 -2.15 11.88 -7.42
C TYR A 146 -2.22 10.39 -7.66
N VAL A 147 -3.01 9.98 -8.63
CA VAL A 147 -3.25 8.57 -8.96
C VAL A 147 -2.82 8.30 -10.38
N CYS A 148 -1.82 7.43 -10.57
CA CYS A 148 -1.46 6.96 -11.90
C CYS A 148 -2.32 5.77 -12.32
N SER A 149 -2.58 5.65 -13.61
CA SER A 149 -3.48 4.65 -14.17
C SER A 149 -2.85 3.92 -15.36
N TYR A 150 -3.40 2.76 -15.73
CA TYR A 150 -2.91 1.96 -16.86
C TYR A 150 -3.11 2.64 -18.22
N ASP A 151 -4.08 3.52 -18.35
CA ASP A 151 -4.31 4.31 -19.56
C ASP A 151 -3.23 5.38 -19.81
N GLY A 152 -2.20 5.44 -18.95
CA GLY A 152 -1.10 6.41 -19.03
C GLY A 152 -1.44 7.77 -18.42
N THR A 153 -2.59 7.94 -17.81
CA THR A 153 -3.00 9.20 -17.18
C THR A 153 -2.62 9.30 -15.72
N VAL A 154 -2.56 10.52 -15.20
CA VAL A 154 -2.47 10.85 -13.78
C VAL A 154 -3.63 11.70 -13.38
N ALA A 155 -4.51 11.20 -12.52
CA ALA A 155 -5.60 11.98 -11.96
C ALA A 155 -5.14 12.72 -10.71
N ARG A 156 -5.62 13.94 -10.52
CA ARG A 156 -5.44 14.74 -9.31
C ARG A 156 -6.76 14.79 -8.54
N ILE A 157 -6.76 14.34 -7.31
CA ILE A 157 -7.92 14.33 -6.41
C ILE A 157 -7.70 15.39 -5.32
N ASP A 158 -8.70 16.21 -5.08
CA ASP A 158 -8.73 17.09 -3.91
C ASP A 158 -9.07 16.27 -2.67
N THR A 159 -8.22 16.32 -1.62
CA THR A 159 -8.38 15.45 -0.44
C THR A 159 -9.47 15.92 0.53
N ALA A 160 -9.90 17.18 0.44
CA ALA A 160 -10.97 17.71 1.26
C ALA A 160 -12.34 17.36 0.68
N SER A 161 -12.57 17.66 -0.59
CA SER A 161 -13.83 17.37 -1.29
C SER A 161 -13.93 15.93 -1.78
N MET A 162 -12.79 15.22 -1.86
CA MET A 162 -12.69 13.85 -2.42
C MET A 162 -13.27 13.79 -3.84
N THR A 163 -12.85 14.74 -4.70
CA THR A 163 -13.27 14.83 -6.09
C THR A 163 -12.07 14.99 -7.01
N VAL A 164 -12.20 14.52 -8.24
CA VAL A 164 -11.31 14.87 -9.34
C VAL A 164 -11.79 16.23 -9.88
N PRO A 165 -10.99 17.31 -9.84
CA PRO A 165 -11.38 18.58 -10.45
C PRO A 165 -11.58 18.41 -11.96
N MET A 166 -12.62 18.98 -12.48
CA MET A 166 -12.85 19.09 -13.93
C MET A 166 -11.83 20.05 -14.53
#